data_23d951bb8e6af713a2468b39f995683d
#
_entry.id   23d951bb8e6af713a2468b39f995683d
#
_cell.length_a   1.000
_cell.length_b   1.000
_cell.length_c   1.000
_cell.angle_alpha   90.00
_cell.angle_beta   90.00
_cell.angle_gamma   90.00
#
_symmetry.space_group_name_H-M   'P 1'
#
loop_
_entity.id
_entity.type
_entity.pdbx_description
1 polymer ?
#
loop_
_entity_poly.entity_id
_entity_poly.type
_entity_poly.pdbx_seq_one_letter_code
_entity_poly.pdbx_strand_id
1 'polypeptide(L)'
;HEIGNPLNALHIHLQLMEREVKKLKATDTDTPNAPADFDDPDAAANHAAIIRKLETYLDIAKGEINRLDYIISQFLQAIRPTRPELKPISLNDIVMDTVTLLGPEIDNREVKLEQHFASELPTVPLDEVQVKQALVNLIKNAVQAMTQGGTLTLTTIAETDGVWVHVTDTGGGIPQEKINRIFQPYFTTKDKGTGLGLMIVQRIVREHGGRIELESNTGEGTTFRLWFPLTEHQTLRLTGGEKIDSHA
;
A
#
# COMPACT_ATOMS: atom_id res chain seq x y z
N HIS A 1 17.82 0.77 3.40
CA HIS A 1 17.44 -0.20 4.46
C HIS A 1 16.20 -1.01 4.09
N GLU A 2 15.18 -0.43 3.49
CA GLU A 2 13.91 -1.13 3.19
C GLU A 2 14.01 -2.14 2.04
N ILE A 3 14.87 -1.91 1.07
CA ILE A 3 15.17 -2.88 0.00
C ILE A 3 16.18 -3.92 0.50
N GLY A 4 17.11 -3.54 1.38
CA GLY A 4 18.13 -4.45 1.91
C GLY A 4 17.56 -5.58 2.77
N ASN A 5 16.53 -5.30 3.58
CA ASN A 5 15.95 -6.31 4.48
C ASN A 5 15.27 -7.47 3.72
N PRO A 6 14.35 -7.23 2.75
CA PRO A 6 13.78 -8.33 1.97
C PRO A 6 14.81 -9.07 1.11
N LEU A 7 15.82 -8.39 0.55
CA LEU A 7 16.89 -9.04 -0.20
C LEU A 7 17.71 -9.98 0.68
N ASN A 8 18.04 -9.56 1.91
CA ASN A 8 18.75 -10.41 2.86
C ASN A 8 17.90 -11.62 3.30
N ALA A 9 16.60 -11.40 3.56
CA ALA A 9 15.68 -12.49 3.88
C ALA A 9 15.57 -13.48 2.72
N LEU A 10 15.42 -13.00 1.50
CA LEU A 10 15.38 -13.82 0.29
C LEU A 10 16.68 -14.65 0.15
N HIS A 11 17.84 -14.03 0.34
CA HIS A 11 19.13 -14.72 0.27
C HIS A 11 19.24 -15.83 1.30
N ILE A 12 18.82 -15.60 2.54
CA ILE A 12 18.81 -16.61 3.60
C ILE A 12 17.90 -17.79 3.23
N HIS A 13 16.68 -17.52 2.75
CA HIS A 13 15.74 -18.58 2.37
C HIS A 13 16.24 -19.40 1.18
N LEU A 14 16.88 -18.75 0.19
CA LEU A 14 17.53 -19.45 -0.93
C LEU A 14 18.67 -20.38 -0.44
N GLN A 15 19.51 -19.93 0.49
CA GLN A 15 20.55 -20.76 1.08
C GLN A 15 19.97 -21.96 1.87
N LEU A 16 18.86 -21.74 2.60
CA LEU A 16 18.18 -22.82 3.32
C LEU A 16 17.58 -23.84 2.33
N MET A 17 16.96 -23.39 1.24
CA MET A 17 16.47 -24.28 0.17
C MET A 17 17.62 -25.09 -0.44
N GLU A 18 18.75 -24.45 -0.77
CA GLU A 18 19.92 -25.13 -1.33
C GLU A 18 20.44 -26.22 -0.37
N ARG A 19 20.45 -25.94 0.94
CA ARG A 19 20.84 -26.91 1.96
C ARG A 19 19.89 -28.12 2.01
N GLU A 20 18.59 -27.89 1.97
CA GLU A 20 17.61 -28.99 2.00
C GLU A 20 17.65 -29.81 0.70
N VAL A 21 17.87 -29.19 -0.48
CA VAL A 21 18.08 -29.91 -1.75
C VAL A 21 19.35 -30.76 -1.71
N LYS A 22 20.44 -30.29 -1.08
CA LYS A 22 21.66 -31.09 -0.91
C LYS A 22 21.42 -32.31 -0.02
N LYS A 23 20.57 -32.21 1.01
CA LYS A 23 20.20 -33.37 1.84
C LYS A 23 19.40 -34.40 1.04
N LEU A 24 18.44 -33.96 0.21
CA LEU A 24 17.71 -34.88 -0.69
C LEU A 24 18.66 -35.64 -1.60
N LYS A 25 19.62 -34.96 -2.24
CA LYS A 25 20.62 -35.60 -3.12
C LYS A 25 21.56 -36.54 -2.38
N ALA A 26 21.91 -36.26 -1.11
CA ALA A 26 22.77 -37.12 -0.33
C ALA A 26 22.05 -38.42 0.08
N THR A 27 20.77 -38.37 0.34
CA THR A 27 19.94 -39.55 0.63
C THR A 27 19.82 -40.48 -0.60
N ASP A 28 19.83 -39.91 -1.83
CA ASP A 28 19.77 -40.70 -3.07
C ASP A 28 21.13 -41.33 -3.47
N THR A 29 22.26 -40.86 -2.91
CA THR A 29 23.62 -41.29 -3.33
C THR A 29 24.29 -42.29 -2.37
N ASP A 30 23.76 -42.50 -1.17
CA ASP A 30 24.42 -43.34 -0.15
C ASP A 30 24.20 -44.87 -0.33
N THR A 31 23.48 -45.30 -1.39
CA THR A 31 23.32 -46.74 -1.69
C THR A 31 23.46 -47.03 -3.17
N PRO A 32 24.73 -47.13 -3.70
CA PRO A 32 24.96 -47.45 -5.09
C PRO A 32 24.61 -48.91 -5.49
N ASN A 33 24.23 -49.77 -4.55
CA ASN A 33 24.04 -51.23 -4.85
C ASN A 33 23.04 -51.96 -3.94
N ALA A 34 22.14 -51.22 -3.22
CA ALA A 34 21.01 -51.89 -2.57
C ALA A 34 19.80 -51.86 -3.52
N PRO A 35 19.00 -52.96 -3.65
CA PRO A 35 17.72 -52.87 -4.32
C PRO A 35 16.92 -51.79 -3.55
N ALA A 36 16.36 -50.82 -4.30
CA ALA A 36 15.56 -49.76 -3.75
C ALA A 36 14.42 -50.41 -2.92
N ASP A 37 14.60 -50.43 -1.59
CA ASP A 37 13.57 -50.85 -0.69
C ASP A 37 12.58 -49.64 -0.61
N PHE A 38 11.63 -49.62 -1.57
CA PHE A 38 10.61 -48.58 -1.69
C PHE A 38 9.62 -48.57 -0.51
N ASP A 39 9.78 -49.48 0.46
CA ASP A 39 8.91 -49.70 1.61
C ASP A 39 9.51 -49.25 2.94
N ASP A 40 10.60 -48.46 2.96
CA ASP A 40 11.06 -47.85 4.22
C ASP A 40 10.21 -46.61 4.57
N PRO A 41 9.28 -46.74 5.52
CA PRO A 41 8.38 -45.66 5.92
C PRO A 41 9.14 -44.46 6.54
N ASP A 42 10.33 -44.67 7.11
CA ASP A 42 11.13 -43.62 7.71
C ASP A 42 11.85 -42.77 6.65
N ALA A 43 12.31 -43.39 5.54
CA ALA A 43 12.88 -42.68 4.41
C ALA A 43 11.82 -41.83 3.69
N ALA A 44 10.63 -42.37 3.46
CA ALA A 44 9.50 -41.66 2.85
C ALA A 44 9.05 -40.48 3.72
N ALA A 45 8.99 -40.65 5.05
CA ALA A 45 8.63 -39.61 5.99
C ALA A 45 9.66 -38.47 6.01
N ASN A 46 10.95 -38.81 5.90
CA ASN A 46 12.04 -37.81 5.85
C ASN A 46 12.00 -37.01 4.56
N HIS A 47 11.80 -37.65 3.39
CA HIS A 47 11.62 -36.97 2.11
C HIS A 47 10.41 -36.01 2.16
N ALA A 48 9.26 -36.47 2.66
CA ALA A 48 8.07 -35.62 2.81
C ALA A 48 8.31 -34.40 3.74
N ALA A 49 9.10 -34.58 4.81
CA ALA A 49 9.45 -33.50 5.71
C ALA A 49 10.35 -32.45 5.04
N ILE A 50 11.33 -32.89 4.21
CA ILE A 50 12.20 -31.98 3.46
C ILE A 50 11.39 -31.20 2.40
N ILE A 51 10.50 -31.86 1.66
CA ILE A 51 9.62 -31.21 0.67
C ILE A 51 8.79 -30.13 1.33
N ARG A 52 8.12 -30.40 2.46
CA ARG A 52 7.34 -29.39 3.18
C ARG A 52 8.15 -28.17 3.62
N LYS A 53 9.42 -28.39 4.02
CA LYS A 53 10.32 -27.28 4.33
C LYS A 53 10.66 -26.45 3.11
N LEU A 54 10.91 -27.10 1.98
CA LEU A 54 11.18 -26.42 0.71
C LEU A 54 9.98 -25.59 0.25
N GLU A 55 8.77 -26.15 0.34
CA GLU A 55 7.53 -25.41 0.06
C GLU A 55 7.39 -24.17 0.96
N THR A 56 7.63 -24.33 2.28
CA THR A 56 7.59 -23.22 3.21
C THR A 56 8.60 -22.12 2.85
N TYR A 57 9.85 -22.48 2.55
CA TYR A 57 10.88 -21.52 2.19
C TYR A 57 10.58 -20.84 0.84
N LEU A 58 9.99 -21.57 -0.11
CA LEU A 58 9.56 -21.04 -1.40
C LEU A 58 8.44 -20.00 -1.23
N ASP A 59 7.46 -20.28 -0.38
CA ASP A 59 6.35 -19.36 -0.12
C ASP A 59 6.83 -18.08 0.58
N ILE A 60 7.77 -18.18 1.52
CA ILE A 60 8.40 -17.03 2.14
C ILE A 60 9.19 -16.22 1.10
N ALA A 61 9.97 -16.87 0.25
CA ALA A 61 10.74 -16.21 -0.80
C ALA A 61 9.84 -15.47 -1.80
N LYS A 62 8.72 -16.09 -2.23
CA LYS A 62 7.70 -15.43 -3.06
C LYS A 62 7.11 -14.21 -2.37
N GLY A 63 6.82 -14.30 -1.07
CA GLY A 63 6.33 -13.19 -0.27
C GLY A 63 7.30 -12.00 -0.25
N GLU A 64 8.60 -12.25 -0.09
CA GLU A 64 9.62 -11.19 -0.11
C GLU A 64 9.82 -10.58 -1.51
N ILE A 65 9.70 -11.36 -2.59
CA ILE A 65 9.72 -10.84 -3.97
C ILE A 65 8.53 -9.90 -4.20
N ASN A 66 7.31 -10.32 -3.85
CA ASN A 66 6.12 -9.49 -3.98
C ASN A 66 6.23 -8.19 -3.17
N ARG A 67 6.86 -8.26 -2.00
CA ARG A 67 7.15 -7.10 -1.16
C ARG A 67 8.15 -6.15 -1.83
N LEU A 68 9.20 -6.67 -2.45
CA LEU A 68 10.17 -5.87 -3.22
C LEU A 68 9.52 -5.18 -4.41
N ASP A 69 8.72 -5.89 -5.19
CA ASP A 69 7.98 -5.33 -6.32
C ASP A 69 7.04 -4.21 -5.87
N TYR A 70 6.36 -4.39 -4.74
CA TYR A 70 5.53 -3.34 -4.15
C TYR A 70 6.36 -2.10 -3.76
N ILE A 71 7.50 -2.28 -3.07
CA ILE A 71 8.39 -1.17 -2.65
C ILE A 71 8.91 -0.42 -3.87
N ILE A 72 9.39 -1.15 -4.90
CA ILE A 72 9.91 -0.56 -6.14
C ILE A 72 8.81 0.21 -6.88
N SER A 73 7.62 -0.37 -6.99
CA SER A 73 6.46 0.28 -7.62
C SER A 73 6.08 1.57 -6.90
N GLN A 74 6.00 1.55 -5.56
CA GLN A 74 5.74 2.74 -4.75
C GLN A 74 6.84 3.79 -4.91
N PHE A 75 8.10 3.38 -4.97
CA PHE A 75 9.24 4.27 -5.17
C PHE A 75 9.21 4.93 -6.57
N LEU A 76 8.98 4.15 -7.61
CA LEU A 76 8.88 4.67 -8.98
C LEU A 76 7.70 5.65 -9.13
N GLN A 77 6.57 5.35 -8.52
CA GLN A 77 5.42 6.25 -8.47
C GLN A 77 5.75 7.54 -7.71
N ALA A 78 6.55 7.46 -6.65
CA ALA A 78 6.97 8.63 -5.89
C ALA A 78 7.91 9.57 -6.69
N ILE A 79 8.79 9.01 -7.55
CA ILE A 79 9.83 9.75 -8.26
C ILE A 79 9.39 10.20 -9.67
N ARG A 80 8.54 9.43 -10.36
CA ARG A 80 8.05 9.79 -11.69
C ARG A 80 6.60 10.26 -11.61
N PRO A 81 6.35 11.55 -11.43
CA PRO A 81 5.00 12.08 -11.52
C PRO A 81 4.53 11.92 -12.98
N THR A 82 3.60 11.01 -13.23
CA THR A 82 2.79 11.02 -14.45
C THR A 82 1.76 12.13 -14.29
N ARG A 83 1.66 13.01 -15.28
CA ARG A 83 0.59 14.03 -15.29
C ARG A 83 -0.75 13.31 -15.25
N PRO A 84 -1.70 13.71 -14.39
CA PRO A 84 -3.01 13.08 -14.32
C PRO A 84 -3.76 13.25 -15.64
N GLU A 85 -4.41 12.18 -16.09
CA GLU A 85 -5.38 12.24 -17.21
C GLU A 85 -6.75 12.62 -16.66
N LEU A 86 -6.98 13.92 -16.50
CA LEU A 86 -8.21 14.42 -15.90
C LEU A 86 -9.43 14.20 -16.82
N LYS A 87 -10.45 13.54 -16.29
CA LYS A 87 -11.75 13.30 -16.92
C LYS A 87 -12.87 13.62 -15.93
N PRO A 88 -14.04 14.08 -16.37
CA PRO A 88 -15.19 14.24 -15.47
C PRO A 88 -15.64 12.88 -14.93
N ILE A 89 -15.39 12.60 -13.66
CA ILE A 89 -15.66 11.31 -13.02
C ILE A 89 -16.41 11.54 -11.71
N SER A 90 -17.30 10.61 -11.37
CA SER A 90 -17.97 10.54 -10.08
C SER A 90 -17.00 10.04 -9.00
N LEU A 91 -16.78 10.84 -7.97
CA LEU A 91 -15.95 10.42 -6.85
C LEU A 91 -16.59 9.25 -6.07
N ASN A 92 -17.93 9.17 -6.02
CA ASN A 92 -18.65 8.05 -5.41
C ASN A 92 -18.29 6.72 -6.10
N ASP A 93 -18.19 6.71 -7.43
CA ASP A 93 -17.88 5.49 -8.19
C ASP A 93 -16.46 5.00 -7.86
N ILE A 94 -15.47 5.92 -7.78
CA ILE A 94 -14.10 5.58 -7.41
C ILE A 94 -14.05 5.02 -5.97
N VAL A 95 -14.82 5.61 -5.04
CA VAL A 95 -14.86 5.13 -3.65
C VAL A 95 -15.48 3.73 -3.59
N MET A 96 -16.62 3.50 -4.26
CA MET A 96 -17.29 2.19 -4.30
C MET A 96 -16.41 1.10 -4.89
N ASP A 97 -15.74 1.39 -5.99
CA ASP A 97 -14.79 0.48 -6.63
C ASP A 97 -13.62 0.14 -5.70
N THR A 98 -13.11 1.15 -4.97
CA THR A 98 -12.01 0.96 -4.03
C THR A 98 -12.45 0.08 -2.85
N VAL A 99 -13.64 0.30 -2.33
CA VAL A 99 -14.24 -0.54 -1.28
C VAL A 99 -14.41 -1.98 -1.76
N THR A 100 -14.94 -2.18 -2.95
CA THR A 100 -15.09 -3.51 -3.54
C THR A 100 -13.75 -4.25 -3.65
N LEU A 101 -12.71 -3.53 -4.07
CA LEU A 101 -11.35 -4.08 -4.16
C LEU A 101 -10.78 -4.49 -2.79
N LEU A 102 -11.06 -3.72 -1.75
CA LEU A 102 -10.49 -3.91 -0.40
C LEU A 102 -11.40 -4.70 0.54
N GLY A 103 -12.61 -5.09 0.10
CA GLY A 103 -13.59 -5.84 0.88
C GLY A 103 -12.97 -7.04 1.61
N PRO A 104 -12.24 -7.95 0.95
CA PRO A 104 -11.62 -9.09 1.62
C PRO A 104 -10.63 -8.70 2.73
N GLU A 105 -9.90 -7.59 2.59
CA GLU A 105 -8.95 -7.12 3.62
C GLU A 105 -9.69 -6.49 4.81
N ILE A 106 -10.78 -5.76 4.55
CA ILE A 106 -11.65 -5.16 5.55
C ILE A 106 -12.33 -6.26 6.39
N ASP A 107 -12.92 -7.26 5.72
CA ASP A 107 -13.60 -8.39 6.35
C ASP A 107 -12.64 -9.25 7.20
N ASN A 108 -11.45 -9.56 6.67
CA ASN A 108 -10.43 -10.33 7.39
C ASN A 108 -9.91 -9.64 8.67
N ARG A 109 -10.08 -8.33 8.77
CA ARG A 109 -9.71 -7.54 9.95
C ARG A 109 -10.88 -7.27 10.89
N GLU A 110 -12.06 -7.83 10.59
CA GLU A 110 -13.30 -7.61 11.38
C GLU A 110 -13.64 -6.11 11.53
N VAL A 111 -13.34 -5.32 10.48
CA VAL A 111 -13.62 -3.89 10.44
C VAL A 111 -15.03 -3.66 9.90
N LYS A 112 -15.87 -2.98 10.67
CA LYS A 112 -17.19 -2.54 10.22
C LYS A 112 -17.05 -1.41 9.22
N LEU A 113 -17.66 -1.53 8.04
CA LEU A 113 -17.70 -0.49 7.03
C LEU A 113 -19.00 0.31 7.13
N GLU A 114 -18.88 1.65 7.22
CA GLU A 114 -20.00 2.59 7.13
C GLU A 114 -19.81 3.53 5.95
N GLN A 115 -20.87 3.77 5.18
CA GLN A 115 -20.82 4.57 3.96
C GLN A 115 -21.92 5.65 4.00
N HIS A 116 -21.53 6.91 3.86
CA HIS A 116 -22.39 8.08 3.88
C HIS A 116 -22.10 8.93 2.63
N PHE A 117 -22.66 8.53 1.50
CA PHE A 117 -22.41 9.21 0.22
C PHE A 117 -23.49 10.23 -0.09
N ALA A 118 -23.06 11.43 -0.50
CA ALA A 118 -23.99 12.42 -1.05
C ALA A 118 -24.68 11.87 -2.31
N SER A 119 -26.02 11.95 -2.34
CA SER A 119 -26.83 11.44 -3.46
C SER A 119 -26.63 12.24 -4.76
N GLU A 120 -26.37 13.54 -4.63
CA GLU A 120 -26.13 14.47 -5.73
C GLU A 120 -24.70 15.02 -5.66
N LEU A 121 -23.71 14.13 -5.94
CA LEU A 121 -22.31 14.53 -6.00
C LEU A 121 -21.96 14.91 -7.45
N PRO A 122 -21.53 16.15 -7.73
CA PRO A 122 -21.12 16.54 -9.06
C PRO A 122 -19.88 15.76 -9.53
N THR A 123 -19.74 15.52 -10.82
CA THR A 123 -18.51 15.00 -11.40
C THR A 123 -17.40 16.06 -11.33
N VAL A 124 -16.19 15.61 -11.07
CA VAL A 124 -14.99 16.46 -10.97
C VAL A 124 -13.89 15.95 -11.90
N PRO A 125 -13.00 16.81 -12.39
CA PRO A 125 -11.88 16.40 -13.23
C PRO A 125 -10.87 15.57 -12.43
N LEU A 126 -10.92 14.26 -12.59
CA LEU A 126 -10.07 13.30 -11.87
C LEU A 126 -9.37 12.33 -12.82
N ASP A 127 -8.19 11.86 -12.41
CA ASP A 127 -7.58 10.63 -12.90
C ASP A 127 -8.02 9.48 -11.98
N GLU A 128 -8.88 8.62 -12.50
CA GLU A 128 -9.48 7.50 -11.76
C GLU A 128 -8.41 6.61 -11.10
N VAL A 129 -7.36 6.26 -11.84
CA VAL A 129 -6.32 5.34 -11.36
C VAL A 129 -5.54 5.97 -10.21
N GLN A 130 -5.18 7.24 -10.33
CA GLN A 130 -4.43 7.94 -9.29
C GLN A 130 -5.29 8.16 -8.04
N VAL A 131 -6.55 8.61 -8.19
CA VAL A 131 -7.43 8.83 -7.04
C VAL A 131 -7.77 7.52 -6.36
N LYS A 132 -8.05 6.44 -7.11
CA LYS A 132 -8.21 5.09 -6.54
C LYS A 132 -6.99 4.67 -5.75
N GLN A 133 -5.78 4.93 -6.25
CA GLN A 133 -4.54 4.67 -5.51
C GLN A 133 -4.43 5.45 -4.19
N ALA A 134 -4.82 6.74 -4.19
CA ALA A 134 -4.83 7.54 -2.97
C ALA A 134 -5.79 6.95 -1.93
N LEU A 135 -7.00 6.57 -2.34
CA LEU A 135 -7.99 5.94 -1.47
C LEU A 135 -7.53 4.58 -0.95
N VAL A 136 -6.93 3.73 -1.80
CA VAL A 136 -6.34 2.44 -1.38
C VAL A 136 -5.31 2.66 -0.27
N ASN A 137 -4.42 3.65 -0.41
CA ASN A 137 -3.41 3.95 0.60
C ASN A 137 -4.04 4.42 1.93
N LEU A 138 -5.07 5.27 1.88
CA LEU A 138 -5.75 5.73 3.09
C LEU A 138 -6.55 4.62 3.76
N ILE A 139 -7.36 3.87 3.01
CA ILE A 139 -8.18 2.78 3.56
C ILE A 139 -7.30 1.68 4.15
N LYS A 140 -6.22 1.28 3.46
CA LYS A 140 -5.26 0.32 4.03
C LYS A 140 -4.60 0.84 5.31
N ASN A 141 -4.29 2.13 5.38
CA ASN A 141 -3.74 2.72 6.60
C ASN A 141 -4.76 2.67 7.74
N ALA A 142 -6.01 2.99 7.48
CA ALA A 142 -7.12 2.93 8.44
C ALA A 142 -7.34 1.49 8.96
N VAL A 143 -7.48 0.51 8.05
CA VAL A 143 -7.67 -0.91 8.40
C VAL A 143 -6.50 -1.45 9.22
N GLN A 144 -5.26 -1.06 8.89
CA GLN A 144 -4.07 -1.45 9.65
C GLN A 144 -3.97 -0.80 11.02
N ALA A 145 -4.56 0.39 11.22
CA ALA A 145 -4.60 1.07 12.52
C ALA A 145 -5.63 0.44 13.48
N MET A 146 -6.58 -0.34 12.95
CA MET A 146 -7.64 -1.02 13.70
C MET A 146 -7.27 -2.51 13.93
N THR A 147 -6.30 -2.76 14.82
CA THR A 147 -5.74 -4.12 15.06
C THR A 147 -6.69 -5.08 15.78
N GLN A 148 -7.73 -4.58 16.42
CA GLN A 148 -8.73 -5.34 17.18
C GLN A 148 -10.14 -5.14 16.64
N GLY A 149 -10.26 -4.95 15.33
CA GLY A 149 -11.50 -4.48 14.72
C GLY A 149 -11.72 -2.98 14.92
N GLY A 150 -12.84 -2.48 14.46
CA GLY A 150 -13.21 -1.06 14.53
C GLY A 150 -14.20 -0.67 13.45
N THR A 151 -14.37 0.64 13.24
CA THR A 151 -15.27 1.16 12.21
C THR A 151 -14.49 2.03 11.24
N LEU A 152 -14.59 1.68 9.95
CA LEU A 152 -14.15 2.50 8.83
C LEU A 152 -15.35 3.24 8.26
N THR A 153 -15.35 4.54 8.33
CA THR A 153 -16.43 5.39 7.80
C THR A 153 -15.93 6.14 6.56
N LEU A 154 -16.65 6.00 5.44
CA LEU A 154 -16.39 6.71 4.20
C LEU A 154 -17.55 7.69 3.94
N THR A 155 -17.24 8.96 3.78
CA THR A 155 -18.24 10.00 3.57
C THR A 155 -17.87 10.83 2.34
N THR A 156 -18.85 11.17 1.49
CA THR A 156 -18.66 12.17 0.42
C THR A 156 -19.59 13.34 0.63
N ILE A 157 -19.08 14.55 0.33
CA ILE A 157 -19.82 15.80 0.54
C ILE A 157 -19.63 16.68 -0.69
N ALA A 158 -20.73 17.25 -1.19
CA ALA A 158 -20.70 18.29 -2.22
C ALA A 158 -20.57 19.67 -1.58
N GLU A 159 -19.64 20.48 -2.10
CA GLU A 159 -19.54 21.90 -1.81
C GLU A 159 -19.70 22.74 -3.08
N THR A 160 -19.80 24.06 -2.95
CA THR A 160 -20.05 24.97 -4.04
C THR A 160 -18.94 24.96 -5.10
N ASP A 161 -17.70 24.73 -4.66
CA ASP A 161 -16.48 24.81 -5.48
C ASP A 161 -15.74 23.46 -5.65
N GLY A 162 -16.25 22.39 -5.01
CA GLY A 162 -15.60 21.09 -5.06
C GLY A 162 -16.35 19.97 -4.34
N VAL A 163 -15.70 18.86 -4.22
CA VAL A 163 -16.20 17.67 -3.53
C VAL A 163 -15.19 17.16 -2.53
N TRP A 164 -15.69 16.65 -1.41
CA TRP A 164 -14.89 16.00 -0.38
C TRP A 164 -15.09 14.49 -0.39
N VAL A 165 -14.03 13.77 -0.05
CA VAL A 165 -14.12 12.42 0.48
C VAL A 165 -13.41 12.35 1.83
N HIS A 166 -14.08 11.83 2.83
CA HIS A 166 -13.55 11.59 4.16
C HIS A 166 -13.33 10.11 4.38
N VAL A 167 -12.16 9.75 4.88
CA VAL A 167 -11.80 8.41 5.32
C VAL A 167 -11.51 8.50 6.82
N THR A 168 -12.43 7.95 7.62
CA THR A 168 -12.37 7.99 9.08
C THR A 168 -12.21 6.59 9.65
N ASP A 169 -11.25 6.38 10.53
CA ASP A 169 -11.06 5.14 11.28
C ASP A 169 -11.18 5.39 12.80
N THR A 170 -11.56 4.35 13.53
CA THR A 170 -11.57 4.33 15.00
C THR A 170 -10.34 3.62 15.57
N GLY A 171 -9.21 3.71 14.87
CA GLY A 171 -7.97 3.08 15.29
C GLY A 171 -7.22 3.83 16.39
N GLY A 172 -5.94 3.51 16.54
CA GLY A 172 -5.12 4.10 17.63
C GLY A 172 -4.80 5.59 17.49
N GLY A 173 -5.16 6.24 16.38
CA GLY A 173 -4.86 7.64 16.12
C GLY A 173 -3.35 7.91 15.90
N ILE A 174 -3.02 9.17 15.67
CA ILE A 174 -1.66 9.65 15.43
C ILE A 174 -1.28 10.65 16.51
N PRO A 175 -0.18 10.43 17.24
CA PRO A 175 0.32 11.39 18.22
C PRO A 175 0.63 12.74 17.57
N GLN A 176 0.28 13.85 18.26
CA GLN A 176 0.39 15.21 17.75
C GLN A 176 1.82 15.56 17.28
N GLU A 177 2.84 15.06 17.98
CA GLU A 177 4.24 15.25 17.63
C GLU A 177 4.65 14.61 16.29
N LYS A 178 3.86 13.63 15.79
CA LYS A 178 4.12 12.92 14.55
C LYS A 178 3.35 13.51 13.36
N ILE A 179 2.28 14.27 13.59
CA ILE A 179 1.40 14.78 12.53
C ILE A 179 2.16 15.56 11.45
N ASN A 180 3.11 16.39 11.82
CA ASN A 180 3.91 17.18 10.87
C ASN A 180 4.92 16.34 10.06
N ARG A 181 5.10 15.06 10.40
CA ARG A 181 6.08 14.17 9.79
C ARG A 181 5.46 13.08 8.93
N ILE A 182 4.16 12.80 9.06
CA ILE A 182 3.52 11.65 8.40
C ILE A 182 3.56 11.72 6.86
N PHE A 183 3.71 12.92 6.28
CA PHE A 183 3.85 13.13 4.84
C PHE A 183 5.31 13.13 4.38
N GLN A 184 6.28 13.04 5.30
CA GLN A 184 7.70 12.96 4.93
C GLN A 184 7.99 11.59 4.31
N PRO A 185 8.81 11.53 3.25
CA PRO A 185 9.25 10.28 2.66
C PRO A 185 9.88 9.36 3.71
N TYR A 186 9.57 8.07 3.64
CA TYR A 186 10.11 7.03 4.52
C TYR A 186 9.74 7.16 6.00
N PHE A 187 8.88 8.10 6.37
CA PHE A 187 8.39 8.16 7.74
C PHE A 187 7.29 7.11 7.95
N THR A 188 7.56 6.15 8.83
CA THR A 188 6.60 5.11 9.21
C THR A 188 6.75 4.75 10.68
N THR A 189 5.65 4.38 11.32
CA THR A 189 5.61 3.81 12.67
C THR A 189 5.33 2.30 12.62
N LYS A 190 5.24 1.72 11.42
CA LYS A 190 4.90 0.31 11.19
C LYS A 190 6.16 -0.48 10.82
N ASP A 191 6.35 -1.67 11.40
CA ASP A 191 7.52 -2.53 11.15
C ASP A 191 7.68 -2.94 9.67
N LYS A 192 6.59 -3.00 8.91
CA LYS A 192 6.57 -3.38 7.49
C LYS A 192 6.07 -2.25 6.56
N GLY A 193 6.05 -1.02 7.03
CA GLY A 193 5.59 0.14 6.26
C GLY A 193 6.72 0.76 5.45
N THR A 194 6.47 1.13 4.19
CA THR A 194 7.45 1.83 3.33
C THR A 194 7.58 3.32 3.64
N GLY A 195 6.61 3.89 4.37
CA GLY A 195 6.55 5.34 4.64
C GLY A 195 6.32 6.21 3.40
N LEU A 196 5.94 5.62 2.26
CA LEU A 196 5.69 6.35 1.00
C LEU A 196 4.21 6.61 0.73
N GLY A 197 3.30 5.83 1.34
CA GLY A 197 1.88 5.86 1.01
C GLY A 197 1.22 7.23 1.18
N LEU A 198 1.43 7.92 2.32
CA LEU A 198 0.85 9.24 2.58
C LEU A 198 1.49 10.34 1.71
N MET A 199 2.77 10.25 1.41
CA MET A 199 3.42 11.15 0.46
C MET A 199 2.80 11.02 -0.94
N ILE A 200 2.49 9.80 -1.39
CA ILE A 200 1.81 9.54 -2.66
C ILE A 200 0.41 10.15 -2.64
N VAL A 201 -0.35 9.98 -1.55
CA VAL A 201 -1.67 10.61 -1.38
C VAL A 201 -1.58 12.13 -1.52
N GLN A 202 -0.66 12.76 -0.78
CA GLN A 202 -0.46 14.21 -0.83
C GLN A 202 -0.11 14.71 -2.24
N ARG A 203 0.75 13.99 -2.95
CA ARG A 203 1.12 14.32 -4.33
C ARG A 203 -0.09 14.21 -5.26
N ILE A 204 -0.83 13.09 -5.22
CA ILE A 204 -1.99 12.88 -6.08
C ILE A 204 -3.02 14.00 -5.88
N VAL A 205 -3.38 14.29 -4.62
CA VAL A 205 -4.34 15.34 -4.32
C VAL A 205 -3.87 16.70 -4.86
N ARG A 206 -2.60 17.04 -4.67
CA ARG A 206 -2.01 18.30 -5.17
C ARG A 206 -2.00 18.37 -6.70
N GLU A 207 -1.68 17.28 -7.39
CA GLU A 207 -1.67 17.22 -8.87
C GLU A 207 -3.06 17.37 -9.47
N HIS A 208 -4.11 17.06 -8.69
CA HIS A 208 -5.52 17.31 -9.05
C HIS A 208 -6.02 18.71 -8.61
N GLY A 209 -5.13 19.61 -8.15
CA GLY A 209 -5.51 20.92 -7.63
C GLY A 209 -6.27 20.87 -6.31
N GLY A 210 -6.28 19.73 -5.65
CA GLY A 210 -6.98 19.48 -4.41
C GLY A 210 -6.20 19.85 -3.15
N ARG A 211 -6.82 19.64 -2.00
CA ARG A 211 -6.23 19.82 -0.67
C ARG A 211 -6.52 18.62 0.24
N ILE A 212 -5.64 18.40 1.20
CA ILE A 212 -5.77 17.33 2.19
C ILE A 212 -5.82 17.93 3.58
N GLU A 213 -6.76 17.47 4.39
CA GLU A 213 -6.88 17.80 5.79
C GLU A 213 -6.78 16.54 6.64
N LEU A 214 -6.27 16.69 7.85
CA LEU A 214 -6.09 15.61 8.81
C LEU A 214 -6.57 16.06 10.20
N GLU A 215 -7.36 15.20 10.80
CA GLU A 215 -7.74 15.29 12.21
C GLU A 215 -7.46 13.93 12.85
N SER A 216 -6.71 13.93 13.95
CA SER A 216 -6.37 12.69 14.64
C SER A 216 -6.06 12.94 16.10
N ASN A 217 -6.63 12.11 16.96
CA ASN A 217 -6.36 12.10 18.39
C ASN A 217 -5.91 10.69 18.80
N THR A 218 -4.88 10.61 19.63
CA THR A 218 -4.38 9.32 20.12
C THR A 218 -5.46 8.56 20.88
N GLY A 219 -5.78 7.36 20.43
CA GLY A 219 -6.80 6.48 21.01
C GLY A 219 -8.23 6.72 20.50
N GLU A 220 -8.48 7.75 19.68
CA GLU A 220 -9.81 8.06 19.14
C GLU A 220 -9.95 7.77 17.64
N GLY A 221 -8.82 7.60 16.94
CA GLY A 221 -8.78 7.33 15.50
C GLY A 221 -8.26 8.48 14.66
N THR A 222 -8.46 8.37 13.35
CA THR A 222 -7.96 9.33 12.36
C THR A 222 -9.00 9.62 11.30
N THR A 223 -9.11 10.88 10.90
CA THR A 223 -9.89 11.32 9.74
C THR A 223 -9.00 12.01 8.74
N PHE A 224 -8.89 11.45 7.54
CA PHE A 224 -8.34 12.12 6.37
C PHE A 224 -9.46 12.68 5.52
N ARG A 225 -9.36 13.96 5.10
CA ARG A 225 -10.30 14.62 4.21
C ARG A 225 -9.56 15.05 2.95
N LEU A 226 -10.02 14.60 1.79
CA LEU A 226 -9.50 14.99 0.49
C LEU A 226 -10.56 15.83 -0.22
N TRP A 227 -10.17 17.00 -0.68
CA TRP A 227 -11.02 17.88 -1.47
C TRP A 227 -10.51 17.97 -2.91
N PHE A 228 -11.45 17.94 -3.86
CA PHE A 228 -11.16 18.09 -5.29
C PHE A 228 -12.05 19.19 -5.89
N PRO A 229 -11.46 20.10 -6.70
CA PRO A 229 -12.20 21.23 -7.28
C PRO A 229 -13.12 20.77 -8.41
N LEU A 230 -14.24 21.49 -8.60
CA LEU A 230 -15.14 21.31 -9.75
C LEU A 230 -14.52 21.73 -11.08
N THR A 231 -13.55 22.64 -11.05
CA THR A 231 -12.86 23.14 -12.23
C THR A 231 -11.39 22.81 -12.17
N GLU A 232 -10.78 22.55 -13.33
CA GLU A 232 -9.35 22.32 -13.44
C GLU A 232 -8.58 23.60 -13.06
N HIS A 233 -7.98 23.62 -11.86
CA HIS A 233 -7.02 24.65 -11.48
C HIS A 233 -5.69 24.35 -12.18
N GLN A 234 -5.35 25.13 -13.22
CA GLN A 234 -3.99 25.14 -13.74
C GLN A 234 -3.05 25.56 -12.62
N THR A 235 -2.24 24.63 -12.13
CA THR A 235 -1.12 24.97 -11.26
C THR A 235 -0.18 25.86 -12.04
N LEU A 236 -0.18 27.17 -11.78
CA LEU A 236 0.80 28.12 -12.28
C LEU A 236 2.18 27.61 -11.80
N ARG A 237 2.89 26.94 -12.69
CA ARG A 237 4.32 26.71 -12.49
C ARG A 237 4.96 28.08 -12.50
N LEU A 238 5.47 28.53 -11.37
CA LEU A 238 6.49 29.57 -11.31
C LEU A 238 7.71 29.01 -12.03
N THR A 239 7.74 29.13 -13.34
CA THR A 239 8.96 29.00 -14.13
C THR A 239 9.85 30.15 -13.69
N GLY A 240 10.90 29.81 -12.95
CA GLY A 240 11.89 30.73 -12.49
C GLY A 240 12.52 31.51 -13.64
N GLY A 241 12.68 32.80 -13.42
CA GLY A 241 13.82 33.60 -13.88
C GLY A 241 13.94 33.82 -15.39
N GLU A 242 13.15 34.72 -15.95
CA GLU A 242 13.70 35.54 -17.03
C GLU A 242 14.76 36.46 -16.44
N LYS A 243 15.99 36.23 -16.86
CA LYS A 243 17.10 37.19 -16.70
C LYS A 243 16.73 38.47 -17.42
N ILE A 244 16.55 39.55 -16.70
CA ILE A 244 16.51 40.90 -17.28
C ILE A 244 17.93 41.19 -17.67
N ASP A 245 18.27 41.08 -18.96
CA ASP A 245 19.47 41.66 -19.54
C ASP A 245 19.31 43.17 -19.52
N SER A 246 20.01 43.81 -18.60
CA SER A 246 20.22 45.26 -18.62
C SER A 246 21.31 45.61 -19.66
N HIS A 247 20.88 46.03 -20.85
CA HIS A 247 21.72 46.80 -21.75
C HIS A 247 21.07 48.18 -21.94
N ALA A 248 21.69 49.19 -21.33
CA ALA A 248 21.89 50.54 -21.87
C ALA A 248 22.71 51.33 -20.85
#